data_4980d1dbb2825141f41396ff2e31f40a
#
_entry.id   4980d1dbb2825141f41396ff2e31f40a
#
_cell.length_a   1.000
_cell.length_b   1.000
_cell.length_c   1.000
_cell.angle_alpha   90.00
_cell.angle_beta   90.00
_cell.angle_gamma   90.00
#
_symmetry.space_group_name_H-M   'P 1'
#
loop_
_entity.id
_entity.type
_entity.pdbx_description
1 polymer ?
#
loop_
_entity_poly.entity_id
_entity_poly.type
_entity_poly.pdbx_seq_one_letter_code
_entity_poly.pdbx_strand_id
1 'polypeptide(L)'
;MERSDFIERGEIKVDFLKNYRLVSRWATKNNNLNVADLELLFYLDPIQYFTINDFKDGTLFYSWDKERFYRLQQDGWIDKTHFGRGRRGDHNKYKISQKGKLLINKIYRILVGQEDLPSSAKR
;
A
#
# COMPACT_ATOMS: atom_id res chain seq x y z
N MET A 1 -1.52 23.71 -15.65
CA MET A 1 -1.26 22.55 -16.53
C MET A 1 -1.90 21.31 -15.98
N GLU A 2 -2.65 20.62 -16.79
CA GLU A 2 -3.30 19.40 -16.41
C GLU A 2 -2.33 18.23 -16.43
N ARG A 3 -2.62 17.17 -15.65
CA ARG A 3 -1.77 15.98 -15.58
C ARG A 3 -1.63 15.26 -16.92
N SER A 4 -2.66 15.28 -17.75
CA SER A 4 -2.61 14.68 -19.07
C SER A 4 -1.53 15.32 -19.97
N ASP A 5 -1.26 16.60 -19.79
CA ASP A 5 -0.22 17.29 -20.56
C ASP A 5 1.17 16.74 -20.25
N PHE A 6 1.44 16.39 -18.99
CA PHE A 6 2.70 15.76 -18.61
C PHE A 6 2.88 14.40 -19.30
N ILE A 7 1.80 13.62 -19.37
CA ILE A 7 1.85 12.32 -20.03
C ILE A 7 2.18 12.46 -21.49
N GLU A 8 1.52 13.39 -22.18
CA GLU A 8 1.70 13.63 -23.62
C GLU A 8 3.12 14.08 -23.96
N ARG A 9 3.74 14.84 -23.07
CA ARG A 9 5.08 15.38 -23.29
C ARG A 9 6.19 14.48 -22.75
N GLY A 10 5.84 13.36 -22.12
CA GLY A 10 6.80 12.49 -21.49
C GLY A 10 7.36 13.01 -20.19
N GLU A 11 6.90 14.15 -19.69
CA GLU A 11 7.35 14.74 -18.44
C GLU A 11 6.80 14.03 -17.22
N ILE A 12 5.74 13.27 -17.39
CA ILE A 12 5.05 12.56 -16.30
C ILE A 12 6.00 11.67 -15.50
N LYS A 13 6.98 11.03 -16.16
CA LYS A 13 7.88 10.10 -15.48
C LYS A 13 8.69 10.79 -14.39
N VAL A 14 9.22 12.00 -14.68
CA VAL A 14 10.02 12.75 -13.71
C VAL A 14 9.12 13.28 -12.59
N ASP A 15 7.99 13.89 -12.98
CA ASP A 15 7.03 14.44 -12.03
C ASP A 15 6.43 13.35 -11.16
N PHE A 16 6.05 12.23 -11.76
CA PHE A 16 5.48 11.09 -11.04
C PHE A 16 6.45 10.56 -9.99
N LEU A 17 7.71 10.33 -10.37
CA LEU A 17 8.70 9.78 -9.45
C LEU A 17 8.95 10.71 -8.26
N LYS A 18 9.05 12.00 -8.52
CA LYS A 18 9.21 13.00 -7.47
C LYS A 18 8.03 12.97 -6.51
N ASN A 19 6.82 13.00 -7.05
CA ASN A 19 5.60 12.97 -6.22
C ASN A 19 5.48 11.65 -5.47
N TYR A 20 5.80 10.54 -6.10
CA TYR A 20 5.79 9.23 -5.46
C TYR A 20 6.75 9.19 -4.28
N ARG A 21 7.96 9.70 -4.45
CA ARG A 21 8.95 9.72 -3.35
C ARG A 21 8.51 10.61 -2.20
N LEU A 22 7.96 11.77 -2.51
CA LEU A 22 7.49 12.70 -1.48
C LEU A 22 6.32 12.11 -0.69
N VAL A 23 5.32 11.55 -1.38
CA VAL A 23 4.15 10.99 -0.72
C VAL A 23 4.50 9.70 0.03
N SER A 24 5.42 8.89 -0.50
CA SER A 24 5.86 7.67 0.18
C SER A 24 6.61 8.00 1.46
N ARG A 25 7.48 9.01 1.42
CA ARG A 25 8.19 9.46 2.61
C ARG A 25 7.22 10.01 3.67
N TRP A 26 6.26 10.82 3.23
CA TRP A 26 5.23 11.34 4.13
C TRP A 26 4.42 10.19 4.76
N ALA A 27 3.96 9.25 3.94
CA ALA A 27 3.13 8.14 4.41
C ALA A 27 3.88 7.24 5.40
N THR A 28 5.13 6.89 5.09
CA THR A 28 5.92 6.03 5.96
C THR A 28 6.28 6.72 7.27
N LYS A 29 6.66 7.98 7.21
CA LYS A 29 7.04 8.74 8.39
C LYS A 29 5.89 8.90 9.38
N ASN A 30 4.67 9.12 8.88
CA ASN A 30 3.53 9.44 9.72
C ASN A 30 2.73 8.20 10.16
N ASN A 31 3.06 7.01 9.65
CA ASN A 31 2.25 5.82 9.88
C ASN A 31 3.05 4.62 10.41
N ASN A 32 4.30 4.84 10.79
CA ASN A 32 5.18 3.78 11.29
C ASN A 32 5.29 2.61 10.30
N LEU A 33 5.42 2.94 9.02
CA LEU A 33 5.59 1.96 7.95
C LEU A 33 6.95 2.20 7.29
N ASN A 34 7.51 1.17 6.68
CA ASN A 34 8.63 1.36 5.75
C ASN A 34 8.12 1.26 4.31
N VAL A 35 9.01 1.53 3.34
CA VAL A 35 8.62 1.52 1.92
C VAL A 35 8.14 0.14 1.48
N ALA A 36 8.80 -0.92 1.95
CA ALA A 36 8.39 -2.29 1.63
C ALA A 36 7.00 -2.62 2.15
N ASP A 37 6.68 -2.15 3.37
CA ASP A 37 5.34 -2.31 3.93
C ASP A 37 4.30 -1.62 3.06
N LEU A 38 4.59 -0.38 2.66
CA LEU A 38 3.67 0.42 1.86
C LEU A 38 3.42 -0.22 0.48
N GLU A 39 4.49 -0.66 -0.18
CA GLU A 39 4.37 -1.31 -1.48
C GLU A 39 3.58 -2.62 -1.39
N LEU A 40 3.76 -3.36 -0.31
CA LEU A 40 3.00 -4.58 -0.08
C LEU A 40 1.52 -4.28 0.09
N LEU A 41 1.17 -3.23 0.82
CA LEU A 41 -0.23 -2.82 0.97
C LEU A 41 -0.84 -2.43 -0.38
N PHE A 42 -0.08 -1.75 -1.25
CA PHE A 42 -0.53 -1.46 -2.61
C PHE A 42 -0.76 -2.73 -3.42
N TYR A 43 0.12 -3.70 -3.28
CA TYR A 43 -0.02 -4.98 -3.97
C TYR A 43 -1.30 -5.72 -3.53
N LEU A 44 -1.59 -5.72 -2.24
CA LEU A 44 -2.72 -6.45 -1.69
C LEU A 44 -4.05 -5.69 -1.85
N ASP A 45 -4.00 -4.39 -2.06
CA ASP A 45 -5.22 -3.56 -2.13
C ASP A 45 -6.26 -4.04 -3.15
N PRO A 46 -5.88 -4.42 -4.38
CA PRO A 46 -6.87 -4.90 -5.35
C PRO A 46 -7.45 -6.27 -5.01
N ILE A 47 -6.82 -7.00 -4.10
CA ILE A 47 -7.27 -8.34 -3.71
C ILE A 47 -8.23 -8.15 -2.53
N GLN A 48 -9.52 -8.42 -2.75
CA GLN A 48 -10.54 -8.17 -1.74
C GLN A 48 -10.30 -8.96 -0.46
N TYR A 49 -10.03 -10.26 -0.61
CA TYR A 49 -9.67 -11.13 0.52
C TYR A 49 -8.44 -11.93 0.11
N PHE A 50 -7.43 -11.93 0.95
CA PHE A 50 -6.19 -12.62 0.62
C PHE A 50 -5.80 -13.61 1.72
N THR A 51 -4.98 -14.59 1.32
CA THR A 51 -4.40 -15.59 2.21
C THR A 51 -2.93 -15.25 2.46
N ILE A 52 -2.28 -16.02 3.34
CA ILE A 52 -0.83 -15.86 3.55
C ILE A 52 -0.05 -16.13 2.25
N ASN A 53 -0.56 -17.03 1.39
CA ASN A 53 0.11 -17.30 0.12
C ASN A 53 0.10 -16.05 -0.79
N ASP A 54 -1.01 -15.33 -0.83
CA ASP A 54 -1.05 -14.06 -1.57
C ASP A 54 -0.06 -13.04 -1.02
N PHE A 55 0.07 -12.99 0.30
CA PHE A 55 1.05 -12.13 0.95
C PHE A 55 2.47 -12.51 0.56
N LYS A 56 2.79 -13.81 0.59
CA LYS A 56 4.10 -14.31 0.18
C LYS A 56 4.40 -14.00 -1.27
N ASP A 57 3.42 -14.14 -2.15
CA ASP A 57 3.57 -13.82 -3.57
C ASP A 57 3.89 -12.34 -3.77
N GLY A 58 3.27 -11.46 -2.98
CA GLY A 58 3.55 -10.03 -3.00
C GLY A 58 4.95 -9.67 -2.53
N THR A 59 5.61 -10.58 -1.80
CA THR A 59 6.98 -10.36 -1.32
C THR A 59 8.03 -11.08 -2.16
N LEU A 60 7.72 -11.37 -3.44
CA LEU A 60 8.66 -12.05 -4.35
C LEU A 60 10.02 -11.37 -4.43
N PHE A 61 10.06 -10.04 -4.38
CA PHE A 61 11.29 -9.27 -4.45
C PHE A 61 11.91 -8.99 -3.08
N TYR A 62 11.27 -9.50 -2.01
CA TYR A 62 11.71 -9.34 -0.63
C TYR A 62 11.67 -10.71 0.04
N SER A 63 12.53 -10.92 1.01
CA SER A 63 12.45 -12.15 1.81
C SER A 63 11.13 -12.20 2.55
N TRP A 64 10.51 -13.40 2.60
CA TRP A 64 9.32 -13.60 3.42
C TRP A 64 9.64 -13.20 4.85
N ASP A 65 8.83 -12.33 5.40
CA ASP A 65 9.00 -11.83 6.76
C ASP A 65 7.70 -11.99 7.53
N LYS A 66 7.67 -13.04 8.33
CA LYS A 66 6.53 -13.37 9.19
C LYS A 66 6.26 -12.25 10.18
N GLU A 67 7.32 -11.60 10.67
CA GLU A 67 7.19 -10.49 11.62
C GLU A 67 6.55 -9.28 10.97
N ARG A 68 6.86 -9.02 9.69
CA ARG A 68 6.20 -7.94 8.94
C ARG A 68 4.70 -8.15 8.87
N PHE A 69 4.27 -9.37 8.55
CA PHE A 69 2.84 -9.70 8.47
C PHE A 69 2.15 -9.48 9.81
N TYR A 70 2.73 -10.01 10.89
CA TYR A 70 2.17 -9.85 12.23
C TYR A 70 2.15 -8.40 12.66
N ARG A 71 3.20 -7.64 12.35
CA ARG A 71 3.28 -6.23 12.69
C ARG A 71 2.20 -5.43 11.98
N LEU A 72 2.01 -5.66 10.68
CA LEU A 72 0.97 -4.98 9.91
C LEU A 72 -0.43 -5.33 10.44
N GLN A 73 -0.64 -6.57 10.82
CA GLN A 73 -1.91 -6.99 11.40
C GLN A 73 -2.12 -6.35 12.78
N GLN A 74 -1.10 -6.37 13.62
CA GLN A 74 -1.16 -5.82 14.97
C GLN A 74 -1.34 -4.30 14.95
N ASP A 75 -0.72 -3.61 14.02
CA ASP A 75 -0.82 -2.16 13.87
C ASP A 75 -2.12 -1.71 13.20
N GLY A 76 -2.97 -2.66 12.80
CA GLY A 76 -4.29 -2.34 12.26
C GLY A 76 -4.35 -2.07 10.77
N TRP A 77 -3.31 -2.44 10.00
CA TRP A 77 -3.30 -2.28 8.55
C TRP A 77 -3.97 -3.44 7.83
N ILE A 78 -3.96 -4.62 8.45
CA ILE A 78 -4.53 -5.86 7.92
C ILE A 78 -5.48 -6.43 8.95
N ASP A 79 -6.70 -6.78 8.52
CA ASP A 79 -7.72 -7.42 9.35
C ASP A 79 -7.86 -8.88 8.97
N LYS A 80 -8.06 -9.73 9.97
CA LYS A 80 -8.41 -11.13 9.76
C LYS A 80 -9.93 -11.24 9.64
N THR A 81 -10.41 -11.74 8.51
CA THR A 81 -11.84 -11.78 8.21
C THR A 81 -12.43 -13.17 8.29
N HIS A 82 -11.60 -14.21 8.21
CA HIS A 82 -12.05 -15.60 8.30
C HIS A 82 -11.00 -16.42 9.03
N PHE A 83 -11.47 -17.22 9.99
CA PHE A 83 -10.62 -18.16 10.73
C PHE A 83 -10.80 -19.53 10.09
N GLY A 84 -9.75 -20.05 9.45
CA GLY A 84 -9.77 -21.38 8.89
C GLY A 84 -9.91 -22.43 9.97
N ARG A 85 -10.61 -23.53 9.64
CA ARG A 85 -10.86 -24.61 10.59
C ARG A 85 -9.88 -25.77 10.48
N GLY A 86 -8.78 -25.56 9.75
CA GLY A 86 -7.77 -26.60 9.55
C GLY A 86 -8.13 -27.62 8.50
N ARG A 87 -9.26 -27.45 7.80
CA ARG A 87 -9.65 -28.32 6.68
C ARG A 87 -8.90 -27.91 5.44
N ARG A 88 -8.67 -28.89 4.56
CA ARG A 88 -8.03 -28.63 3.27
C ARG A 88 -8.83 -27.59 2.49
N GLY A 89 -8.16 -26.51 2.05
CA GLY A 89 -8.78 -25.41 1.34
C GLY A 89 -9.47 -24.37 2.23
N ASP A 90 -9.55 -24.59 3.53
CA ASP A 90 -10.17 -23.65 4.46
C ASP A 90 -9.08 -22.88 5.21
N HIS A 91 -8.50 -21.89 4.53
CA HIS A 91 -7.42 -21.06 5.05
C HIS A 91 -7.96 -19.81 5.72
N ASN A 92 -7.16 -19.26 6.65
CA ASN A 92 -7.42 -17.92 7.17
C ASN A 92 -7.43 -16.91 6.04
N LYS A 93 -8.38 -15.98 6.09
CA LYS A 93 -8.49 -14.91 5.09
C LYS A 93 -8.34 -13.57 5.77
N TYR A 94 -7.79 -12.63 5.03
CA TYR A 94 -7.45 -11.30 5.51
C TYR A 94 -7.88 -10.26 4.47
N LYS A 95 -7.99 -9.03 4.90
CA LYS A 95 -8.23 -7.89 4.00
C LYS A 95 -7.46 -6.68 4.50
N ILE A 96 -7.26 -5.70 3.62
CA ILE A 96 -6.74 -4.41 4.04
C ILE A 96 -7.81 -3.74 4.90
N SER A 97 -7.41 -3.23 6.05
CA SER A 97 -8.33 -2.58 7.00
C SER A 97 -8.87 -1.26 6.42
N GLN A 98 -9.90 -0.71 7.06
CA GLN A 98 -10.42 0.62 6.72
C GLN A 98 -9.32 1.68 6.80
N LYS A 99 -8.49 1.60 7.84
CA LYS A 99 -7.34 2.49 8.01
C LYS A 99 -6.39 2.40 6.82
N GLY A 100 -6.08 1.16 6.39
CA GLY A 100 -5.21 0.92 5.24
C GLY A 100 -5.82 1.43 3.95
N LYS A 101 -7.11 1.18 3.72
CA LYS A 101 -7.81 1.67 2.53
C LYS A 101 -7.80 3.19 2.45
N LEU A 102 -8.02 3.87 3.56
CA LEU A 102 -8.01 5.32 3.61
C LEU A 102 -6.64 5.89 3.21
N LEU A 103 -5.58 5.30 3.73
CA LEU A 103 -4.22 5.74 3.38
C LEU A 103 -3.91 5.49 1.90
N ILE A 104 -4.18 4.28 1.43
CA ILE A 104 -3.90 3.89 0.04
C ILE A 104 -4.68 4.77 -0.94
N ASN A 105 -5.97 4.98 -0.67
CA ASN A 105 -6.81 5.81 -1.53
C ASN A 105 -6.33 7.26 -1.55
N LYS A 106 -5.89 7.79 -0.41
CA LYS A 106 -5.32 9.14 -0.34
C LYS A 106 -4.07 9.25 -1.22
N ILE A 107 -3.18 8.25 -1.13
CA ILE A 107 -1.96 8.23 -1.94
C ILE A 107 -2.31 8.18 -3.43
N TYR A 108 -3.27 7.35 -3.84
CA TYR A 108 -3.71 7.29 -5.24
C TYR A 108 -4.23 8.65 -5.72
N ARG A 109 -5.06 9.32 -4.92
CA ARG A 109 -5.59 10.63 -5.28
C ARG A 109 -4.48 11.66 -5.48
N ILE A 110 -3.47 11.61 -4.62
CA ILE A 110 -2.31 12.52 -4.75
C ILE A 110 -1.54 12.21 -6.04
N LEU A 111 -1.28 10.93 -6.31
CA LEU A 111 -0.50 10.53 -7.47
C LEU A 111 -1.19 10.85 -8.80
N VAL A 112 -2.53 10.74 -8.85
CA VAL A 112 -3.27 11.06 -10.09
C VAL A 112 -3.68 12.54 -10.17
N GLY A 113 -3.29 13.34 -9.19
CA GLY A 113 -3.53 14.78 -9.24
C GLY A 113 -4.89 15.24 -8.74
N GLN A 114 -5.66 14.37 -8.11
CA GLN A 114 -6.97 14.72 -7.55
C GLN A 114 -6.87 15.38 -6.19
N GLU A 115 -5.74 15.27 -5.53
CA GLU A 115 -5.49 15.83 -4.21
C GLU A 115 -4.06 16.35 -4.15
N ASP A 116 -3.85 17.45 -3.45
CA ASP A 116 -2.51 18.02 -3.28
C ASP A 116 -1.72 17.24 -2.23
N LEU A 117 -0.39 17.24 -2.38
CA LEU A 117 0.49 16.73 -1.34
C LEU A 117 0.25 17.50 -0.04
N PRO A 118 0.23 16.83 1.11
CA PRO A 118 0.21 17.53 2.39
C PRO A 118 1.40 18.48 2.49
N SER A 119 1.19 19.65 3.08
CA SER A 119 2.25 20.66 3.20
C SER A 119 3.48 20.11 3.95
N SER A 120 3.26 19.23 4.91
CA SER A 120 4.34 18.58 5.67
C SER A 120 5.21 17.66 4.80
N ALA A 121 4.70 17.16 3.68
CA ALA A 121 5.45 16.29 2.77
C ALA A 121 6.48 17.05 1.94
N LYS A 122 6.33 18.37 1.83
CA LYS A 122 7.19 19.22 1.01
C LYS A 122 8.41 19.74 1.76
N ARG A 123 8.54 19.44 3.03
CA ARG A 123 9.64 19.90 3.88
C ARG A 123 10.82 18.94 3.88
#